data_3a03afcfb5af5f25977ec239a1add8fc
#
_entry.id   3a03afcfb5af5f25977ec239a1add8fc
#
_cell.length_a   1.000
_cell.length_b   1.000
_cell.length_c   1.000
_cell.angle_alpha   90.00
_cell.angle_beta   90.00
_cell.angle_gamma   90.00
#
_symmetry.space_group_name_H-M   'P 1'
#
loop_
_entity.id
_entity.type
_entity.pdbx_description
1 polymer ?
#
loop_
_entity_poly.entity_id
_entity_poly.type
_entity_poly.pdbx_seq_one_letter_code
_entity_poly.pdbx_strand_id
1 'polypeptide(L)'
;MKKIALFAFLPIVCVAAGRAQESRQDISLSGSGLIEPFIGSQTDVYVHSNYALGALLSYRFMLTPSSAVEANYSTTYQNKITYYTNPNHYQILTRTQEMSAEYVRSFNFRKYNPFIEAGPGALIFLPIRNSGTTTLDAKQQTQMAAFYGAGIAREISPSFDIRIEYRGIVTKVPTFGITQFATNKWYNIYMPVIGVAYHF
;
A
#
# COMPACT_ATOMS: atom_id res chain seq x y z
N MET A 1 -20.18 22.71 -13.55
CA MET A 1 -19.40 22.00 -14.58
C MET A 1 -18.55 20.86 -14.01
N LYS A 2 -19.02 20.10 -12.98
CA LYS A 2 -18.25 19.00 -12.31
C LYS A 2 -18.83 17.59 -12.55
N LYS A 3 -19.85 17.43 -13.40
CA LYS A 3 -20.54 16.14 -13.60
C LYS A 3 -20.21 15.43 -14.94
N ILE A 4 -19.39 16.02 -15.79
CA ILE A 4 -19.07 15.47 -17.12
C ILE A 4 -17.85 14.55 -17.09
N ALA A 5 -16.94 14.70 -16.12
CA ALA A 5 -15.72 13.90 -16.05
C ALA A 5 -15.96 12.43 -15.62
N LEU A 6 -17.08 12.14 -14.93
CA LEU A 6 -17.38 10.78 -14.45
C LEU A 6 -17.92 9.87 -15.55
N PHE A 7 -18.53 10.45 -16.61
CA PHE A 7 -19.09 9.68 -17.73
C PHE A 7 -18.07 9.32 -18.81
N ALA A 8 -16.90 9.99 -18.84
CA ALA A 8 -15.85 9.68 -19.81
C ALA A 8 -15.01 8.45 -19.44
N PHE A 9 -15.01 8.02 -18.17
CA PHE A 9 -14.27 6.84 -17.70
C PHE A 9 -15.02 5.53 -17.92
N LEU A 10 -16.36 5.56 -18.04
CA LEU A 10 -17.18 4.35 -18.19
C LEU A 10 -16.99 3.61 -19.53
N PRO A 11 -16.81 4.27 -20.68
CA PRO A 11 -16.65 3.55 -21.95
C PRO A 11 -15.25 2.88 -22.13
N ILE A 12 -14.23 3.31 -21.37
CA ILE A 12 -12.88 2.72 -21.48
C ILE A 12 -12.85 1.32 -20.85
N VAL A 13 -13.68 1.06 -19.84
CA VAL A 13 -13.80 -0.26 -19.20
C VAL A 13 -14.57 -1.24 -20.05
N CYS A 14 -15.51 -0.80 -20.91
CA CYS A 14 -16.32 -1.67 -21.74
C CYS A 14 -15.66 -2.16 -23.04
N VAL A 15 -14.59 -1.53 -23.50
CA VAL A 15 -13.89 -1.93 -24.75
C VAL A 15 -12.93 -3.11 -24.54
N ALA A 16 -12.55 -3.41 -23.29
CA ALA A 16 -11.67 -4.52 -22.94
C ALA A 16 -12.34 -5.90 -22.94
N ALA A 17 -13.68 -5.95 -22.95
CA ALA A 17 -14.45 -7.21 -22.82
C ALA A 17 -14.61 -8.03 -24.11
N GLY A 18 -13.93 -7.69 -25.19
CA GLY A 18 -14.22 -8.25 -26.52
C GLY A 18 -13.17 -9.15 -27.18
N ARG A 19 -12.13 -9.59 -26.45
CA ARG A 19 -11.13 -10.52 -27.03
C ARG A 19 -10.90 -11.71 -26.13
N ALA A 20 -11.47 -12.84 -26.49
CA ALA A 20 -11.12 -14.16 -25.99
C ALA A 20 -9.68 -14.52 -26.44
N GLN A 21 -8.69 -13.90 -25.85
CA GLN A 21 -7.29 -14.24 -25.99
C GLN A 21 -6.70 -14.16 -24.60
N GLU A 22 -6.04 -15.23 -24.14
CA GLU A 22 -5.38 -15.43 -22.86
C GLU A 22 -5.44 -14.18 -21.94
N SER A 23 -6.18 -14.27 -20.85
CA SER A 23 -6.44 -13.13 -19.96
C SER A 23 -5.13 -12.46 -19.56
N ARG A 24 -4.82 -11.32 -20.20
CA ARG A 24 -3.57 -10.58 -19.97
C ARG A 24 -3.68 -9.56 -18.86
N GLN A 25 -4.85 -9.49 -18.26
CA GLN A 25 -5.16 -8.47 -17.26
C GLN A 25 -5.87 -9.10 -16.09
N ASP A 26 -5.55 -8.65 -14.91
CA ASP A 26 -6.32 -8.98 -13.73
C ASP A 26 -6.51 -7.75 -12.82
N ILE A 27 -7.59 -7.78 -12.08
CA ILE A 27 -7.89 -6.83 -11.03
C ILE A 27 -8.07 -7.60 -9.73
N SER A 28 -7.46 -7.13 -8.65
CA SER A 28 -7.60 -7.76 -7.34
C SER A 28 -8.07 -6.79 -6.29
N LEU A 29 -8.89 -7.32 -5.37
CA LEU A 29 -9.31 -6.64 -4.15
C LEU A 29 -8.89 -7.47 -2.95
N SER A 30 -8.16 -6.82 -2.04
CA SER A 30 -7.52 -7.49 -0.92
C SER A 30 -7.74 -6.73 0.38
N GLY A 31 -7.82 -7.47 1.49
CA GLY A 31 -7.64 -6.92 2.82
C GLY A 31 -6.16 -6.88 3.18
N SER A 32 -5.72 -5.82 3.83
CA SER A 32 -4.33 -5.64 4.24
C SER A 32 -4.20 -5.27 5.72
N GLY A 33 -3.10 -5.68 6.33
CA GLY A 33 -2.69 -5.25 7.66
C GLY A 33 -1.41 -4.43 7.56
N LEU A 34 -1.34 -3.25 8.15
CA LEU A 34 -0.15 -2.43 8.21
C LEU A 34 0.52 -2.61 9.58
N ILE A 35 1.79 -2.99 9.58
CA ILE A 35 2.60 -3.22 10.78
C ILE A 35 3.84 -2.35 10.68
N GLU A 36 3.92 -1.33 11.50
CA GLU A 36 5.08 -0.45 11.55
C GLU A 36 5.96 -0.82 12.75
N PRO A 37 7.28 -1.00 12.56
CA PRO A 37 8.18 -1.31 13.65
C PRO A 37 8.39 -0.13 14.59
N PHE A 38 8.81 -0.41 15.80
CA PHE A 38 9.29 0.61 16.73
C PHE A 38 10.60 1.24 16.20
N ILE A 39 10.65 2.57 16.20
CA ILE A 39 11.83 3.32 15.74
C ILE A 39 12.37 4.16 16.88
N GLY A 40 13.56 3.80 17.37
CA GLY A 40 14.32 4.62 18.29
C GLY A 40 15.27 5.56 17.54
N SER A 41 15.36 6.82 17.96
CA SER A 41 16.36 7.77 17.45
C SER A 41 17.45 8.02 18.48
N GLN A 42 18.65 8.38 18.01
CA GLN A 42 19.74 8.86 18.89
C GLN A 42 19.44 10.23 19.52
N THR A 43 18.40 10.92 19.05
CA THR A 43 17.97 12.26 19.49
C THR A 43 16.75 12.21 20.44
N ASP A 44 16.61 11.17 21.24
CA ASP A 44 15.51 10.99 22.22
C ASP A 44 14.09 11.02 21.62
N VAL A 45 13.94 10.84 20.31
CA VAL A 45 12.65 10.71 19.65
C VAL A 45 12.38 9.24 19.35
N TYR A 46 11.32 8.70 19.97
CA TYR A 46 10.86 7.34 19.72
C TYR A 46 9.53 7.39 18.99
N VAL A 47 9.39 6.57 17.95
CA VAL A 47 8.15 6.47 17.18
C VAL A 47 7.60 5.06 17.33
N HIS A 48 6.35 4.98 17.76
CA HIS A 48 5.61 3.73 17.90
C HIS A 48 4.29 3.86 17.14
N SER A 49 3.99 2.89 16.30
CA SER A 49 2.73 2.80 15.58
C SER A 49 1.98 1.52 15.97
N ASN A 50 0.66 1.59 15.92
CA ASN A 50 -0.20 0.43 16.13
C ASN A 50 -0.47 -0.28 14.80
N TYR A 51 -1.05 -1.49 14.88
CA TYR A 51 -1.59 -2.18 13.71
C TYR A 51 -2.72 -1.37 13.10
N ALA A 52 -2.73 -1.28 11.78
CA ALA A 52 -3.84 -0.69 11.05
C ALA A 52 -4.36 -1.69 10.01
N LEU A 53 -5.67 -1.76 9.87
CA LEU A 53 -6.30 -2.54 8.81
C LEU A 53 -6.59 -1.64 7.61
N GLY A 54 -6.54 -2.22 6.43
CA GLY A 54 -6.74 -1.51 5.18
C GLY A 54 -7.30 -2.39 4.08
N ALA A 55 -7.48 -1.76 2.93
CA ALA A 55 -7.84 -2.41 1.68
C ALA A 55 -6.81 -2.06 0.62
N LEU A 56 -6.52 -3.02 -0.25
CA LEU A 56 -5.62 -2.88 -1.39
C LEU A 56 -6.38 -3.25 -2.67
N LEU A 57 -6.34 -2.35 -3.63
CA LEU A 57 -6.80 -2.56 -5.00
C LEU A 57 -5.59 -2.64 -5.90
N SER A 58 -5.47 -3.71 -6.69
CA SER A 58 -4.37 -3.89 -7.63
C SER A 58 -4.90 -4.14 -9.03
N TYR A 59 -4.20 -3.60 -10.01
CA TYR A 59 -4.41 -3.88 -11.42
C TYR A 59 -3.10 -4.38 -12.01
N ARG A 60 -3.12 -5.61 -12.54
CA ARG A 60 -1.94 -6.27 -13.11
C ARG A 60 -2.10 -6.46 -14.62
N PHE A 61 -1.08 -6.05 -15.35
CA PHE A 61 -0.96 -6.24 -16.79
C PHE A 61 0.19 -7.19 -17.10
N MET A 62 -0.13 -8.35 -17.68
CA MET A 62 0.83 -9.38 -18.07
C MET A 62 1.62 -8.96 -19.30
N LEU A 63 2.93 -8.82 -19.17
CA LEU A 63 3.87 -8.57 -20.26
C LEU A 63 4.23 -9.89 -20.96
N THR A 64 4.41 -10.95 -20.16
CA THR A 64 4.70 -12.31 -20.59
C THR A 64 3.95 -13.27 -19.66
N PRO A 65 3.87 -14.58 -19.96
CA PRO A 65 3.23 -15.55 -19.06
C PRO A 65 3.81 -15.60 -17.63
N SER A 66 4.99 -15.04 -17.41
CA SER A 66 5.66 -15.05 -16.11
C SER A 66 6.11 -13.67 -15.62
N SER A 67 5.74 -12.59 -16.31
CA SER A 67 6.16 -11.23 -15.95
C SER A 67 5.00 -10.26 -16.15
N ALA A 68 4.80 -9.38 -15.19
CA ALA A 68 3.74 -8.38 -15.22
C ALA A 68 4.20 -7.04 -14.65
N VAL A 69 3.44 -6.00 -14.95
CA VAL A 69 3.47 -4.73 -14.22
C VAL A 69 2.16 -4.60 -13.46
N GLU A 70 2.25 -4.23 -12.21
CA GLU A 70 1.11 -4.06 -11.33
C GLU A 70 1.05 -2.63 -10.80
N ALA A 71 -0.12 -2.02 -10.87
CA ALA A 71 -0.42 -0.74 -10.25
C ALA A 71 -1.27 -0.99 -9.01
N ASN A 72 -0.85 -0.41 -7.89
CA ASN A 72 -1.47 -0.63 -6.59
C ASN A 72 -1.97 0.67 -5.98
N TYR A 73 -3.13 0.59 -5.36
CA TYR A 73 -3.66 1.62 -4.49
C TYR A 73 -4.16 0.99 -3.19
N SER A 74 -3.62 1.43 -2.06
CA SER A 74 -4.12 1.01 -0.76
C SER A 74 -4.55 2.17 0.12
N THR A 75 -5.42 1.87 1.08
CA THR A 75 -5.81 2.82 2.11
C THR A 75 -6.00 2.09 3.43
N THR A 76 -5.43 2.64 4.50
CA THR A 76 -5.62 2.11 5.85
C THR A 76 -6.72 2.88 6.57
N TYR A 77 -7.42 2.23 7.49
CA TYR A 77 -8.52 2.89 8.21
C TYR A 77 -7.99 3.80 9.30
N GLN A 78 -7.25 3.48 10.20
CA GLN A 78 -6.74 4.33 11.28
C GLN A 78 -5.38 3.79 11.75
N ASN A 79 -4.33 4.51 11.45
CA ASN A 79 -3.00 4.25 11.97
C ASN A 79 -2.67 5.28 13.05
N LYS A 80 -2.34 4.82 14.25
CA LYS A 80 -1.99 5.68 15.37
C LYS A 80 -0.48 5.72 15.51
N ILE A 81 0.11 6.87 15.19
CA ILE A 81 1.54 7.11 15.33
C ILE A 81 1.78 7.92 16.59
N THR A 82 2.60 7.40 17.49
CA THR A 82 2.96 8.06 18.76
C THR A 82 4.42 8.47 18.71
N TYR A 83 4.66 9.76 18.93
CA TYR A 83 6.00 10.34 19.07
C TYR A 83 6.28 10.62 20.55
N TYR A 84 7.36 10.05 21.04
CA TYR A 84 7.87 10.30 22.39
C TYR A 84 9.03 11.28 22.26
N THR A 85 8.84 12.48 22.85
CA THR A 85 9.87 13.50 22.96
C THR A 85 9.95 13.86 24.45
N ASN A 86 11.04 13.47 25.10
CA ASN A 86 11.15 13.65 26.56
C ASN A 86 11.03 15.13 26.95
N PRO A 87 10.10 15.55 27.87
CA PRO A 87 9.18 14.72 28.67
C PRO A 87 7.79 14.46 28.03
N ASN A 88 7.55 14.91 26.80
CA ASN A 88 6.23 14.92 26.17
C ASN A 88 6.01 13.74 25.23
N HIS A 89 4.76 13.34 25.07
CA HIS A 89 4.35 12.40 24.02
C HIS A 89 3.18 12.97 23.20
N TYR A 90 3.21 12.72 21.92
CA TYR A 90 2.20 13.19 20.97
C TYR A 90 1.65 12.03 20.18
N GLN A 91 0.34 12.01 19.96
CA GLN A 91 -0.34 10.98 19.20
C GLN A 91 -1.00 11.60 17.98
N ILE A 92 -0.70 11.08 16.82
CA ILE A 92 -1.30 11.49 15.55
C ILE A 92 -2.03 10.30 14.97
N LEU A 93 -3.35 10.42 14.84
CA LEU A 93 -4.17 9.46 14.15
C LEU A 93 -4.13 9.78 12.67
N THR A 94 -3.64 8.86 11.86
CA THR A 94 -3.44 9.03 10.42
C THR A 94 -4.21 8.02 9.61
N ARG A 95 -4.58 8.40 8.39
CA ARG A 95 -4.90 7.48 7.31
C ARG A 95 -3.69 7.43 6.39
N THR A 96 -3.18 6.24 6.13
CA THR A 96 -2.08 6.05 5.18
C THR A 96 -2.66 5.57 3.86
N GLN A 97 -2.34 6.26 2.78
CA GLN A 97 -2.65 5.85 1.41
C GLN A 97 -1.36 5.50 0.69
N GLU A 98 -1.42 4.51 -0.15
CA GLU A 98 -0.32 4.06 -0.99
C GLU A 98 -0.71 4.18 -2.45
N MET A 99 0.26 4.57 -3.27
CA MET A 99 0.21 4.45 -4.73
C MET A 99 1.55 3.90 -5.18
N SER A 100 1.56 2.72 -5.82
CA SER A 100 2.79 2.09 -6.31
C SER A 100 2.62 1.50 -7.70
N ALA A 101 3.77 1.32 -8.37
CA ALA A 101 3.87 0.57 -9.61
C ALA A 101 5.02 -0.44 -9.46
N GLU A 102 4.71 -1.72 -9.60
CA GLU A 102 5.62 -2.80 -9.27
C GLU A 102 5.79 -3.76 -10.45
N TYR A 103 7.00 -4.25 -10.63
CA TYR A 103 7.28 -5.35 -11.52
C TYR A 103 7.05 -6.65 -10.77
N VAL A 104 6.27 -7.55 -11.36
CA VAL A 104 5.93 -8.85 -10.78
C VAL A 104 6.55 -9.96 -11.61
N ARG A 105 7.22 -10.88 -10.95
CA ARG A 105 7.75 -12.11 -11.55
C ARG A 105 7.06 -13.32 -10.94
N SER A 106 6.30 -14.07 -11.76
CA SER A 106 5.58 -15.27 -11.34
C SER A 106 6.33 -16.54 -11.73
N PHE A 107 6.22 -17.56 -10.88
CA PHE A 107 6.75 -18.90 -11.08
C PHE A 107 5.59 -19.86 -11.18
N ASN A 108 5.28 -20.33 -12.39
CA ASN A 108 4.06 -21.10 -12.65
C ASN A 108 4.24 -22.58 -12.28
N PHE A 109 3.59 -23.03 -11.22
CA PHE A 109 3.54 -24.41 -10.77
C PHE A 109 2.09 -24.92 -10.78
N ARG A 110 1.60 -25.38 -11.89
CA ARG A 110 0.22 -25.93 -12.04
C ARG A 110 -0.85 -25.04 -11.40
N LYS A 111 -1.27 -25.38 -10.15
CA LYS A 111 -2.34 -24.71 -9.41
C LYS A 111 -1.84 -23.58 -8.47
N TYR A 112 -0.53 -23.50 -8.27
CA TYR A 112 0.08 -22.51 -7.38
C TYR A 112 1.08 -21.69 -8.16
N ASN A 113 0.92 -20.38 -8.09
CA ASN A 113 1.78 -19.43 -8.77
C ASN A 113 2.47 -18.54 -7.74
N PRO A 114 3.60 -18.97 -7.16
CA PRO A 114 4.42 -18.08 -6.34
C PRO A 114 4.89 -16.90 -7.19
N PHE A 115 4.99 -15.73 -6.57
CA PHE A 115 5.48 -14.54 -7.24
C PHE A 115 6.32 -13.67 -6.29
N ILE A 116 7.15 -12.86 -6.89
CA ILE A 116 7.90 -11.79 -6.22
C ILE A 116 7.61 -10.49 -6.95
N GLU A 117 7.65 -9.40 -6.22
CA GLU A 117 7.36 -8.08 -6.76
C GLU A 117 8.29 -7.03 -6.17
N ALA A 118 8.57 -5.99 -6.94
CA ALA A 118 9.29 -4.82 -6.47
C ALA A 118 9.03 -3.63 -7.38
N GLY A 119 9.02 -2.42 -6.79
CA GLY A 119 8.85 -1.19 -7.54
C GLY A 119 8.84 0.07 -6.69
N PRO A 120 8.81 1.23 -7.34
CA PRO A 120 8.68 2.51 -6.67
C PRO A 120 7.22 2.85 -6.37
N GLY A 121 7.04 3.77 -5.43
CA GLY A 121 5.73 4.35 -5.14
C GLY A 121 5.82 5.48 -4.13
N ALA A 122 4.68 5.87 -3.61
CA ALA A 122 4.54 6.93 -2.63
C ALA A 122 3.55 6.53 -1.52
N LEU A 123 3.86 6.92 -0.30
CA LEU A 123 2.96 6.88 0.84
C LEU A 123 2.49 8.29 1.17
N ILE A 124 1.19 8.45 1.32
CA ILE A 124 0.53 9.69 1.70
C ILE A 124 -0.03 9.51 3.10
N PHE A 125 0.54 10.23 4.05
CA PHE A 125 0.09 10.24 5.43
C PHE A 125 -0.86 11.42 5.65
N LEU A 126 -2.14 11.10 5.92
CA LEU A 126 -3.19 12.10 6.16
C LEU A 126 -3.53 12.12 7.65
N PRO A 127 -3.14 13.17 8.38
CA PRO A 127 -3.57 13.34 9.78
C PRO A 127 -5.08 13.53 9.85
N ILE A 128 -5.76 12.71 10.66
CA ILE A 128 -7.21 12.81 10.87
C ILE A 128 -7.48 13.56 12.19
N ARG A 129 -6.73 13.25 13.23
CA ARG A 129 -6.91 13.78 14.57
C ARG A 129 -5.60 13.80 15.33
N ASN A 130 -5.40 14.86 16.08
CA ASN A 130 -4.29 14.99 17.01
C ASN A 130 -4.81 14.84 18.43
N SER A 131 -4.06 14.14 19.27
CA SER A 131 -4.27 14.11 20.71
C SER A 131 -2.91 14.24 21.40
N GLY A 132 -2.84 15.08 22.43
CA GLY A 132 -1.62 15.34 23.18
C GLY A 132 -1.81 16.53 24.11
N THR A 133 -0.77 16.94 24.80
CA THR A 133 -0.75 18.08 25.73
C THR A 133 -0.97 19.43 25.03
N THR A 134 -0.72 19.50 23.74
CA THR A 134 -0.95 20.70 22.90
C THR A 134 -1.53 20.28 21.54
N THR A 135 -2.34 21.16 20.94
CA THR A 135 -2.80 21.00 19.55
C THR A 135 -1.61 21.12 18.61
N LEU A 136 -1.34 20.02 17.87
CA LEU A 136 -0.31 20.01 16.84
C LEU A 136 -0.92 20.41 15.49
N ASP A 137 -0.25 21.31 14.77
CA ASP A 137 -0.58 21.61 13.37
C ASP A 137 0.09 20.57 12.44
N ALA A 138 -0.39 19.32 12.55
CA ALA A 138 0.12 18.23 11.74
C ALA A 138 -0.43 18.33 10.31
N LYS A 139 0.48 18.41 9.33
CA LYS A 139 0.15 18.55 7.91
C LYS A 139 0.23 17.20 7.19
N GLN A 140 -0.55 17.08 6.13
CA GLN A 140 -0.42 15.96 5.20
C GLN A 140 1.01 15.89 4.68
N GLN A 141 1.55 14.69 4.61
CA GLN A 141 2.90 14.46 4.09
C GLN A 141 2.93 13.29 3.12
N THR A 142 3.57 13.50 1.98
CA THR A 142 3.85 12.46 0.99
C THR A 142 5.32 12.08 1.08
N GLN A 143 5.59 10.78 1.16
CA GLN A 143 6.94 10.21 1.18
C GLN A 143 7.11 9.25 0.02
N MET A 144 8.25 9.36 -0.68
CA MET A 144 8.65 8.36 -1.66
C MET A 144 9.00 7.06 -0.94
N ALA A 145 8.63 5.93 -1.54
CA ALA A 145 8.83 4.61 -0.98
C ALA A 145 9.30 3.62 -2.05
N ALA A 146 10.06 2.63 -1.63
CA ALA A 146 10.34 1.43 -2.40
C ALA A 146 9.50 0.28 -1.84
N PHE A 147 8.81 -0.42 -2.72
CA PHE A 147 7.96 -1.55 -2.41
C PHE A 147 8.64 -2.83 -2.85
N TYR A 148 8.46 -3.88 -2.09
CA TYR A 148 8.88 -5.23 -2.44
C TYR A 148 7.96 -6.24 -1.77
N GLY A 149 7.80 -7.40 -2.38
CA GLY A 149 6.92 -8.40 -1.84
C GLY A 149 7.18 -9.79 -2.40
N ALA A 150 6.55 -10.75 -1.76
CA ALA A 150 6.44 -12.12 -2.23
C ALA A 150 5.09 -12.68 -1.83
N GLY A 151 4.52 -13.50 -2.72
CA GLY A 151 3.22 -14.07 -2.49
C GLY A 151 3.00 -15.37 -3.24
N ILE A 152 1.82 -15.90 -3.04
CA ILE A 152 1.34 -17.07 -3.75
C ILE A 152 -0.10 -16.82 -4.23
N ALA A 153 -0.35 -17.05 -5.50
CA ALA A 153 -1.68 -17.09 -6.06
C ALA A 153 -2.12 -18.56 -6.25
N ARG A 154 -3.36 -18.86 -5.94
CA ARG A 154 -3.98 -20.16 -6.16
C ARG A 154 -5.21 -20.01 -7.01
N GLU A 155 -5.19 -20.65 -8.16
CA GLU A 155 -6.34 -20.73 -9.06
C GLU A 155 -7.49 -21.52 -8.41
N ILE A 156 -8.64 -20.87 -8.30
CA ILE A 156 -9.91 -21.49 -7.86
C ILE A 156 -10.77 -21.81 -9.06
N SER A 157 -10.77 -20.93 -10.04
CA SER A 157 -11.46 -21.09 -11.31
C SER A 157 -10.66 -20.42 -12.42
N PRO A 158 -10.99 -20.67 -13.71
CA PRO A 158 -10.30 -20.01 -14.83
C PRO A 158 -10.29 -18.47 -14.78
N SER A 159 -11.20 -17.88 -14.01
CA SER A 159 -11.32 -16.42 -13.91
C SER A 159 -10.98 -15.87 -12.52
N PHE A 160 -10.73 -16.72 -11.52
CA PHE A 160 -10.52 -16.27 -10.15
C PHE A 160 -9.36 -16.96 -9.45
N ASP A 161 -8.50 -16.16 -8.82
CA ASP A 161 -7.43 -16.58 -7.93
C ASP A 161 -7.64 -16.04 -6.52
N ILE A 162 -7.26 -16.84 -5.52
CA ILE A 162 -6.94 -16.30 -4.18
C ILE A 162 -5.45 -15.96 -4.14
N ARG A 163 -5.14 -14.78 -3.60
CA ARG A 163 -3.76 -14.30 -3.39
C ARG A 163 -3.49 -14.09 -1.92
N ILE A 164 -2.35 -14.57 -1.49
CA ILE A 164 -1.77 -14.29 -0.17
C ILE A 164 -0.38 -13.75 -0.44
N GLU A 165 -0.08 -12.57 0.08
CA GLU A 165 1.20 -11.93 -0.12
C GLU A 165 1.69 -11.23 1.14
N TYR A 166 2.97 -11.02 1.19
CA TYR A 166 3.64 -10.26 2.21
C TYR A 166 4.47 -9.17 1.54
N ARG A 167 4.13 -7.92 1.81
CA ARG A 167 4.76 -6.75 1.23
C ARG A 167 5.58 -6.01 2.27
N GLY A 168 6.71 -5.48 1.84
CA GLY A 168 7.57 -4.58 2.60
C GLY A 168 7.64 -3.23 1.93
N ILE A 169 7.59 -2.17 2.72
CA ILE A 169 7.59 -0.78 2.24
C ILE A 169 8.73 -0.03 2.94
N VAL A 170 9.75 0.35 2.19
CA VAL A 170 10.88 1.12 2.71
C VAL A 170 10.65 2.59 2.43
N THR A 171 10.55 3.39 3.49
CA THR A 171 10.29 4.83 3.40
C THR A 171 10.92 5.59 4.55
N LYS A 172 10.87 6.92 4.52
CA LYS A 172 11.30 7.76 5.66
C LYS A 172 10.17 7.93 6.65
N VAL A 173 10.54 8.06 7.94
CA VAL A 173 9.59 8.36 9.02
C VAL A 173 8.92 9.69 8.74
N PRO A 174 7.57 9.78 8.76
CA PRO A 174 6.86 11.03 8.54
C PRO A 174 7.10 12.00 9.70
N THR A 175 7.24 13.29 9.39
CA THR A 175 7.42 14.35 10.38
C THR A 175 6.18 15.23 10.52
N PHE A 176 5.23 15.10 9.61
CA PHE A 176 4.01 15.92 9.52
C PHE A 176 4.27 17.43 9.48
N GLY A 177 5.46 17.84 9.00
CA GLY A 177 5.88 19.24 8.98
C GLY A 177 6.38 19.79 10.32
N ILE A 178 6.52 18.93 11.35
CA ILE A 178 6.96 19.30 12.69
C ILE A 178 8.42 18.92 12.85
N THR A 179 9.30 19.92 12.98
CA THR A 179 10.76 19.70 13.08
C THR A 179 11.19 18.86 14.27
N GLN A 180 10.45 18.92 15.37
CA GLN A 180 10.70 18.11 16.58
C GLN A 180 10.56 16.61 16.34
N PHE A 181 9.83 16.17 15.30
CA PHE A 181 9.61 14.76 14.94
C PHE A 181 10.60 14.25 13.89
N ALA A 182 11.54 15.09 13.46
CA ALA A 182 12.50 14.73 12.43
C ALA A 182 13.53 13.71 12.95
N THR A 183 13.35 12.46 12.59
CA THR A 183 14.30 11.38 12.90
C THR A 183 15.31 11.15 11.77
N ASN A 184 15.02 11.60 10.54
CA ASN A 184 15.79 11.35 9.31
C ASN A 184 16.13 9.88 9.06
N LYS A 185 15.36 8.95 9.66
CA LYS A 185 15.58 7.51 9.52
C LYS A 185 14.68 6.92 8.45
N TRP A 186 15.23 5.93 7.77
CA TRP A 186 14.47 5.01 6.94
C TRP A 186 13.95 3.87 7.80
N TYR A 187 12.75 3.40 7.51
CA TYR A 187 12.16 2.26 8.18
C TYR A 187 11.41 1.37 7.19
N ASN A 188 11.18 0.15 7.60
CA ASN A 188 10.45 -0.83 6.80
C ASN A 188 9.09 -1.09 7.45
N ILE A 189 8.03 -0.87 6.68
CA ILE A 189 6.66 -1.19 7.07
C ILE A 189 6.34 -2.55 6.48
N TYR A 190 5.65 -3.38 7.24
CA TYR A 190 5.24 -4.72 6.81
C TYR A 190 3.74 -4.75 6.55
N MET A 191 3.34 -5.36 5.44
CA MET A 191 1.95 -5.40 5.02
C MET A 191 1.57 -6.80 4.54
N PRO A 192 1.09 -7.69 5.44
CA PRO A 192 0.42 -8.92 5.04
C PRO A 192 -0.90 -8.59 4.33
N VAL A 193 -1.16 -9.31 3.24
CA VAL A 193 -2.30 -9.07 2.35
C VAL A 193 -2.95 -10.40 1.98
N ILE A 194 -4.28 -10.42 1.93
CA ILE A 194 -5.07 -11.53 1.42
C ILE A 194 -6.24 -11.01 0.58
N GLY A 195 -6.44 -11.59 -0.59
CA GLY A 195 -7.47 -11.11 -1.49
C GLY A 195 -7.83 -12.07 -2.61
N VAL A 196 -8.67 -11.56 -3.50
CA VAL A 196 -9.16 -12.28 -4.69
C VAL A 196 -8.82 -11.46 -5.93
N ALA A 197 -8.31 -12.11 -6.95
CA ALA A 197 -8.07 -11.55 -8.26
C ALA A 197 -9.05 -12.12 -9.29
N TYR A 198 -9.49 -11.27 -10.20
CA TYR A 198 -10.32 -11.62 -11.35
C TYR A 198 -9.53 -11.39 -12.63
N HIS A 199 -9.47 -12.41 -13.48
CA HIS A 199 -8.77 -12.41 -14.77
C HIS A 199 -9.75 -12.15 -15.92
N PHE A 200 -9.38 -11.27 -16.86
CA PHE A 200 -10.20 -10.91 -18.02
C PHE A 200 -9.37 -10.56 -19.27
#